data_870fec2b832c07be13643a94a79fd4eb
#
_entry.id   870fec2b832c07be13643a94a79fd4eb
#
_cell.length_a   1.000
_cell.length_b   1.000
_cell.length_c   1.000
_cell.angle_alpha   90.00
_cell.angle_beta   90.00
_cell.angle_gamma   90.00
#
_symmetry.space_group_name_H-M   'P 1'
#
loop_
_entity.id
_entity.type
_entity.pdbx_description
1 polymer ?
#
loop_
_entity_poly.entity_id
_entity_poly.type
_entity_poly.pdbx_seq_one_letter_code
_entity_poly.pdbx_strand_id
1 'polypeptide(L)'
;PAYNDSRAAEDMLAALDVPYLAVSPVEFQTLEHWGDSDRGLLPVEATMMVALPELDGSSGSMVYGGRSDAAGRACTGCHRNCTCPPADGAQDMQSCIERAEMLAARIAKLIALRRSERAQRKVAVVLFNFPPNAGSTGTAAFLSVFESLYNTLAAMQRAGYTVELPDDVDALRNAVLKGNADHYGAPANVFAKVSADEHVRRETWLREIEAQWGPAPGRHQTDGRNILLLGATFGNVLVSVQPAMGIEGDPMRLLFDKGFAPTHAFSAFYRYLREDFKADAVLHFGTHGALEFMPGKQAGMSGACWPDRLIADL
;
A
#
# COMPACT_ATOMS: atom_id res chain seq x y z
N PRO A 1 17.22 -36.75 -1.71
CA PRO A 1 18.56 -36.45 -2.11
C PRO A 1 19.03 -35.22 -1.37
N ALA A 2 20.31 -35.18 -1.08
CA ALA A 2 20.97 -34.04 -0.43
C ALA A 2 21.01 -32.78 -1.33
N TYR A 3 19.88 -32.41 -1.93
CA TYR A 3 19.80 -31.28 -2.87
C TYR A 3 19.45 -29.97 -2.17
N ASN A 4 19.04 -30.01 -0.91
CA ASN A 4 18.69 -28.82 -0.17
C ASN A 4 19.78 -28.55 0.87
N ASP A 5 20.82 -27.88 0.44
CA ASP A 5 21.77 -27.25 1.35
C ASP A 5 21.25 -25.85 1.67
N SER A 6 20.47 -25.74 2.74
CA SER A 6 19.89 -24.46 3.18
C SER A 6 20.97 -23.44 3.53
N ARG A 7 22.10 -23.88 4.09
CA ARG A 7 23.22 -22.99 4.42
C ARG A 7 23.86 -22.39 3.18
N ALA A 8 24.08 -23.20 2.14
CA ALA A 8 24.63 -22.68 0.88
C ALA A 8 23.66 -21.67 0.22
N ALA A 9 22.35 -21.88 0.33
CA ALA A 9 21.35 -20.92 -0.15
C ALA A 9 21.37 -19.62 0.69
N GLU A 10 21.42 -19.71 2.00
CA GLU A 10 21.54 -18.57 2.91
C GLU A 10 22.83 -17.77 2.64
N ASP A 11 23.96 -18.44 2.53
CA ASP A 11 25.26 -17.82 2.23
C ASP A 11 25.23 -17.09 0.87
N MET A 12 24.61 -17.68 -0.14
CA MET A 12 24.47 -17.08 -1.46
C MET A 12 23.58 -15.83 -1.40
N LEU A 13 22.40 -15.90 -0.76
CA LEU A 13 21.48 -14.77 -0.63
C LEU A 13 22.11 -13.65 0.21
N ALA A 14 22.79 -13.98 1.29
CA ALA A 14 23.53 -13.01 2.11
C ALA A 14 24.67 -12.33 1.33
N ALA A 15 25.40 -13.09 0.50
CA ALA A 15 26.47 -12.54 -0.34
C ALA A 15 25.94 -11.61 -1.43
N LEU A 16 24.75 -11.87 -1.97
CA LEU A 16 24.09 -11.00 -2.95
C LEU A 16 23.64 -9.68 -2.31
N ASP A 17 23.24 -9.70 -1.04
CA ASP A 17 22.76 -8.53 -0.29
C ASP A 17 21.75 -7.66 -1.09
N VAL A 18 20.76 -8.31 -1.69
CA VAL A 18 19.68 -7.67 -2.48
C VAL A 18 18.32 -8.15 -2.01
N PRO A 19 17.25 -7.34 -2.17
CA PRO A 19 15.91 -7.81 -1.94
C PRO A 19 15.61 -9.07 -2.77
N TYR A 20 14.98 -10.04 -2.13
CA TYR A 20 14.55 -11.29 -2.76
C TYR A 20 13.02 -11.31 -2.87
N LEU A 21 12.50 -11.37 -4.09
CA LEU A 21 11.07 -11.46 -4.37
C LEU A 21 10.74 -12.80 -5.00
N ALA A 22 9.75 -13.49 -4.46
CA ALA A 22 9.21 -14.70 -5.08
C ALA A 22 8.08 -14.32 -6.03
N VAL A 23 8.21 -14.70 -7.29
CA VAL A 23 7.17 -14.50 -8.30
C VAL A 23 6.83 -15.84 -8.94
N SER A 24 5.54 -16.16 -8.99
CA SER A 24 5.09 -17.49 -9.40
C SER A 24 3.88 -17.40 -10.32
N PRO A 25 3.75 -18.33 -11.27
CA PRO A 25 2.52 -18.48 -12.05
C PRO A 25 1.48 -19.26 -11.24
N VAL A 26 0.20 -19.01 -11.43
CA VAL A 26 -0.86 -19.91 -10.95
C VAL A 26 -0.92 -21.14 -11.86
N GLU A 27 -0.85 -22.33 -11.23
CA GLU A 27 -0.80 -23.61 -11.97
C GLU A 27 -1.97 -24.54 -11.64
N PHE A 28 -2.59 -24.40 -10.45
CA PHE A 28 -3.70 -25.23 -10.01
C PHE A 28 -5.08 -24.64 -10.36
N GLN A 29 -5.08 -23.45 -10.91
CA GLN A 29 -6.24 -22.75 -11.42
C GLN A 29 -5.85 -21.93 -12.65
N THR A 30 -6.82 -21.40 -13.39
CA THR A 30 -6.55 -20.50 -14.51
C THR A 30 -6.42 -19.05 -14.06
N LEU A 31 -5.76 -18.21 -14.86
CA LEU A 31 -5.66 -16.77 -14.63
C LEU A 31 -7.04 -16.12 -14.49
N GLU A 32 -7.99 -16.55 -15.33
CA GLU A 32 -9.36 -16.05 -15.32
C GLU A 32 -10.07 -16.42 -14.01
N HIS A 33 -9.90 -17.66 -13.53
CA HIS A 33 -10.47 -18.09 -12.26
C HIS A 33 -9.84 -17.34 -11.08
N TRP A 34 -8.50 -17.21 -11.06
CA TRP A 34 -7.81 -16.40 -10.07
C TRP A 34 -8.25 -14.93 -10.14
N GLY A 35 -8.44 -14.38 -11.35
CA GLY A 35 -8.93 -13.02 -11.57
C GLY A 35 -10.30 -12.78 -10.94
N ASP A 36 -11.25 -13.70 -11.15
CA ASP A 36 -12.62 -13.62 -10.64
C ASP A 36 -12.73 -13.93 -9.13
N SER A 37 -11.76 -14.67 -8.57
CA SER A 37 -11.84 -15.16 -7.20
C SER A 37 -11.59 -14.05 -6.16
N ASP A 38 -12.48 -13.90 -5.20
CA ASP A 38 -12.26 -13.05 -4.02
C ASP A 38 -11.18 -13.61 -3.08
N ARG A 39 -10.96 -14.91 -3.10
CA ARG A 39 -9.90 -15.55 -2.31
C ARG A 39 -8.53 -15.33 -2.92
N GLY A 40 -8.43 -15.32 -4.25
CA GLY A 40 -7.18 -15.27 -5.00
C GLY A 40 -6.52 -16.65 -5.12
N LEU A 41 -5.40 -16.85 -4.45
CA LEU A 41 -4.68 -18.14 -4.47
C LEU A 41 -5.46 -19.24 -3.74
N LEU A 42 -5.39 -20.44 -4.28
CA LEU A 42 -5.84 -21.63 -3.57
C LEU A 42 -4.94 -21.89 -2.35
N PRO A 43 -5.42 -22.62 -1.31
CA PRO A 43 -4.62 -22.87 -0.11
C PRO A 43 -3.23 -23.48 -0.40
N VAL A 44 -3.16 -24.42 -1.32
CA VAL A 44 -1.89 -25.04 -1.74
C VAL A 44 -0.97 -24.03 -2.43
N GLU A 45 -1.52 -23.19 -3.30
CA GLU A 45 -0.78 -22.11 -3.97
C GLU A 45 -0.29 -21.07 -2.96
N ALA A 46 -1.16 -20.63 -2.04
CA ALA A 46 -0.79 -19.67 -0.99
C ALA A 46 0.36 -20.21 -0.12
N THR A 47 0.34 -21.52 0.19
CA THR A 47 1.44 -22.14 0.94
C THR A 47 2.73 -22.16 0.13
N MET A 48 2.68 -22.61 -1.12
CA MET A 48 3.88 -22.82 -1.94
C MET A 48 4.45 -21.51 -2.51
N MET A 49 3.58 -20.56 -2.86
CA MET A 49 3.97 -19.34 -3.58
C MET A 49 4.17 -18.14 -2.66
N VAL A 50 3.64 -18.19 -1.44
CA VAL A 50 3.73 -17.08 -0.47
C VAL A 50 4.39 -17.56 0.81
N ALA A 51 3.76 -18.47 1.56
CA ALA A 51 4.20 -18.78 2.91
C ALA A 51 5.61 -19.40 2.96
N LEU A 52 5.92 -20.38 2.11
CA LEU A 52 7.26 -20.98 2.08
C LEU A 52 8.33 -19.98 1.62
N PRO A 53 8.18 -19.22 0.53
CA PRO A 53 9.17 -18.21 0.16
C PRO A 53 9.38 -17.13 1.22
N GLU A 54 8.34 -16.70 1.93
CA GLU A 54 8.45 -15.70 3.01
C GLU A 54 9.21 -16.26 4.22
N LEU A 55 9.04 -17.54 4.55
CA LEU A 55 9.86 -18.21 5.57
C LEU A 55 11.35 -18.26 5.18
N ASP A 56 11.64 -18.31 3.89
CA ASP A 56 13.01 -18.29 3.35
C ASP A 56 13.54 -16.86 3.11
N GLY A 57 12.82 -15.83 3.58
CA GLY A 57 13.25 -14.43 3.53
C GLY A 57 12.84 -13.68 2.28
N SER A 58 11.96 -14.23 1.43
CA SER A 58 11.34 -13.49 0.34
C SER A 58 10.42 -12.41 0.86
N SER A 59 10.32 -11.31 0.14
CA SER A 59 9.36 -10.24 0.43
C SER A 59 8.53 -9.91 -0.81
N GLY A 60 7.24 -9.58 -0.61
CA GLY A 60 6.39 -9.10 -1.68
C GLY A 60 6.09 -10.15 -2.76
N SER A 61 5.77 -11.37 -2.37
CA SER A 61 5.38 -12.46 -3.28
C SER A 61 4.26 -12.03 -4.23
N MET A 62 4.41 -12.30 -5.54
CA MET A 62 3.47 -11.88 -6.57
C MET A 62 3.14 -13.01 -7.55
N VAL A 63 1.88 -13.00 -8.01
CA VAL A 63 1.47 -13.71 -9.22
C VAL A 63 1.85 -12.88 -10.43
N TYR A 64 2.54 -13.45 -11.40
CA TYR A 64 2.88 -12.75 -12.65
C TYR A 64 2.21 -13.36 -13.89
N GLY A 65 1.61 -14.51 -13.78
CA GLY A 65 1.02 -15.24 -14.89
C GLY A 65 0.36 -16.53 -14.42
N GLY A 66 0.05 -17.40 -15.35
CA GLY A 66 -0.52 -18.70 -15.07
C GLY A 66 -1.12 -19.37 -16.30
N ARG A 67 -1.82 -20.47 -16.09
CA ARG A 67 -2.57 -21.15 -17.14
C ARG A 67 -3.75 -20.29 -17.59
N SER A 68 -3.99 -20.24 -18.89
CA SER A 68 -5.19 -19.58 -19.41
C SER A 68 -6.35 -20.57 -19.58
N ASP A 69 -7.56 -20.02 -19.59
CA ASP A 69 -8.77 -20.81 -19.87
C ASP A 69 -8.83 -21.12 -21.39
N ALA A 70 -8.88 -22.42 -21.72
CA ALA A 70 -9.01 -22.87 -23.11
C ALA A 70 -10.30 -22.34 -23.79
N ALA A 71 -11.28 -21.88 -23.03
CA ALA A 71 -12.51 -21.29 -23.55
C ALA A 71 -12.37 -19.82 -23.99
N GLY A 72 -11.21 -19.19 -23.81
CA GLY A 72 -10.96 -17.80 -24.23
C GLY A 72 -11.81 -16.77 -23.47
N ARG A 73 -12.14 -17.02 -22.19
CA ARG A 73 -12.88 -16.05 -21.37
C ARG A 73 -12.05 -14.79 -21.09
N ALA A 74 -12.73 -13.68 -20.90
CA ALA A 74 -12.09 -12.46 -20.41
C ALA A 74 -11.61 -12.64 -18.98
N CYS A 75 -10.41 -12.15 -18.67
CA CYS A 75 -9.91 -12.04 -17.32
C CYS A 75 -10.44 -10.75 -16.67
N THR A 76 -11.02 -10.86 -15.49
CA THR A 76 -11.53 -9.73 -14.71
C THR A 76 -10.62 -9.32 -13.55
N GLY A 77 -9.42 -9.90 -13.48
CA GLY A 77 -8.45 -9.67 -12.41
C GLY A 77 -7.87 -8.26 -12.33
N CYS A 78 -8.14 -7.41 -13.33
CA CYS A 78 -7.78 -6.00 -13.33
C CYS A 78 -8.69 -5.21 -14.28
N HIS A 79 -8.53 -3.87 -14.34
CA HIS A 79 -9.31 -2.98 -15.21
C HIS A 79 -9.06 -3.16 -16.71
N ARG A 80 -8.06 -3.92 -17.12
CA ARG A 80 -7.71 -4.11 -18.54
C ARG A 80 -8.65 -5.07 -19.27
N ASN A 81 -9.36 -5.93 -18.54
CA ASN A 81 -10.30 -6.92 -19.12
C ASN A 81 -9.66 -7.70 -20.28
N CYS A 82 -8.42 -8.19 -20.09
CA CYS A 82 -7.68 -8.92 -21.10
C CYS A 82 -8.41 -10.22 -21.45
N THR A 83 -8.41 -10.58 -22.73
CA THR A 83 -8.72 -11.95 -23.16
C THR A 83 -7.41 -12.66 -23.40
N CYS A 84 -7.10 -13.67 -22.61
CA CYS A 84 -5.93 -14.51 -22.84
C CYS A 84 -6.14 -15.30 -24.13
N PRO A 85 -5.08 -15.52 -24.94
CA PRO A 85 -5.19 -16.39 -26.11
C PRO A 85 -5.69 -17.77 -25.70
N PRO A 86 -6.49 -18.45 -26.54
CA PRO A 86 -6.88 -19.83 -26.28
C PRO A 86 -5.65 -20.70 -26.08
N ALA A 87 -5.71 -21.61 -25.14
CA ALA A 87 -4.64 -22.58 -24.91
C ALA A 87 -4.45 -23.42 -26.17
N ASP A 88 -3.22 -23.42 -26.71
CA ASP A 88 -2.85 -24.25 -27.87
C ASP A 88 -1.99 -25.42 -27.39
N GLY A 89 -2.66 -26.47 -26.92
CA GLY A 89 -2.03 -27.72 -26.52
C GLY A 89 -1.04 -27.56 -25.32
N ALA A 90 0.25 -27.48 -25.65
CA ALA A 90 1.31 -27.37 -24.63
C ALA A 90 1.62 -25.94 -24.18
N GLN A 91 0.98 -24.93 -24.77
CA GLN A 91 1.26 -23.50 -24.49
C GLN A 91 0.08 -22.81 -23.80
N ASP A 92 -0.35 -23.36 -22.67
CA ASP A 92 -1.43 -22.79 -21.88
C ASP A 92 -0.96 -21.73 -20.87
N MET A 93 0.36 -21.63 -20.66
CA MET A 93 0.96 -20.65 -19.73
C MET A 93 1.05 -19.27 -20.36
N GLN A 94 0.46 -18.28 -19.72
CA GLN A 94 0.42 -16.88 -20.16
C GLN A 94 0.93 -15.93 -19.08
N SER A 95 1.62 -14.88 -19.49
CA SER A 95 1.96 -13.78 -18.56
C SER A 95 0.78 -12.82 -18.43
N CYS A 96 0.51 -12.38 -17.19
CA CYS A 96 -0.37 -11.25 -16.97
C CYS A 96 0.42 -9.95 -17.16
N ILE A 97 0.16 -9.23 -18.27
CA ILE A 97 0.90 -8.01 -18.62
C ILE A 97 0.83 -6.98 -17.50
N GLU A 98 -0.35 -6.79 -16.89
CA GLU A 98 -0.53 -5.84 -15.79
C GLU A 98 0.34 -6.22 -14.57
N ARG A 99 0.39 -7.49 -14.20
CA ARG A 99 1.25 -7.95 -13.10
C ARG A 99 2.73 -7.87 -13.42
N ALA A 100 3.12 -8.18 -14.65
CA ALA A 100 4.51 -8.06 -15.08
C ALA A 100 4.99 -6.59 -15.07
N GLU A 101 4.17 -5.65 -15.50
CA GLU A 101 4.47 -4.22 -15.43
C GLU A 101 4.56 -3.73 -13.97
N MET A 102 3.64 -4.16 -13.10
CA MET A 102 3.67 -3.81 -11.68
C MET A 102 4.94 -4.36 -11.00
N LEU A 103 5.29 -5.61 -11.29
CA LEU A 103 6.53 -6.22 -10.79
C LEU A 103 7.76 -5.42 -11.25
N ALA A 104 7.83 -5.07 -12.52
CA ALA A 104 8.93 -4.28 -13.07
C ALA A 104 9.03 -2.90 -12.39
N ALA A 105 7.90 -2.23 -12.13
CA ALA A 105 7.85 -0.95 -11.46
C ALA A 105 8.35 -1.06 -10.00
N ARG A 106 7.91 -2.07 -9.24
CA ARG A 106 8.38 -2.34 -7.88
C ARG A 106 9.88 -2.65 -7.82
N ILE A 107 10.37 -3.48 -8.73
CA ILE A 107 11.81 -3.78 -8.84
C ILE A 107 12.60 -2.49 -9.15
N ALA A 108 12.12 -1.65 -10.06
CA ALA A 108 12.77 -0.38 -10.39
C ALA A 108 12.85 0.55 -9.16
N LYS A 109 11.80 0.61 -8.34
CA LYS A 109 11.78 1.36 -7.06
C LYS A 109 12.80 0.81 -6.05
N LEU A 110 12.85 -0.50 -5.87
CA LEU A 110 13.84 -1.13 -4.97
C LEU A 110 15.27 -0.85 -5.42
N ILE A 111 15.54 -0.90 -6.74
CA ILE A 111 16.85 -0.56 -7.31
C ILE A 111 17.17 0.92 -7.08
N ALA A 112 16.21 1.81 -7.33
CA ALA A 112 16.38 3.26 -7.11
C ALA A 112 16.66 3.56 -5.64
N LEU A 113 15.89 2.98 -4.72
CA LEU A 113 16.09 3.11 -3.27
C LEU A 113 17.50 2.66 -2.86
N ARG A 114 17.95 1.50 -3.36
CA ARG A 114 19.28 0.97 -3.04
C ARG A 114 20.42 1.86 -3.55
N ARG A 115 20.25 2.50 -4.72
CA ARG A 115 21.25 3.37 -5.35
C ARG A 115 21.23 4.80 -4.83
N SER A 116 20.15 5.21 -4.17
CA SER A 116 20.00 6.58 -3.66
C SER A 116 20.83 6.80 -2.40
N GLU A 117 21.38 8.01 -2.27
CA GLU A 117 21.99 8.47 -1.04
C GLU A 117 20.92 8.67 0.05
N ARG A 118 21.23 8.28 1.29
CA ARG A 118 20.26 8.36 2.41
C ARG A 118 19.70 9.76 2.61
N ALA A 119 20.52 10.78 2.44
CA ALA A 119 20.10 12.18 2.57
C ALA A 119 19.06 12.61 1.54
N GLN A 120 18.97 11.92 0.40
CA GLN A 120 18.02 12.23 -0.68
C GLN A 120 16.71 11.45 -0.55
N ARG A 121 16.68 10.39 0.26
CA ARG A 121 15.53 9.52 0.38
C ARG A 121 14.35 10.24 1.02
N LYS A 122 13.19 10.09 0.42
CA LYS A 122 11.91 10.58 0.93
C LYS A 122 11.15 9.43 1.59
N VAL A 123 10.89 9.57 2.88
CA VAL A 123 10.19 8.54 3.67
C VAL A 123 8.87 9.10 4.15
N ALA A 124 7.79 8.38 3.88
CA ALA A 124 6.48 8.69 4.45
C ALA A 124 6.21 7.76 5.64
N VAL A 125 6.03 8.34 6.81
CA VAL A 125 5.57 7.63 8.01
C VAL A 125 4.09 7.89 8.17
N VAL A 126 3.28 6.83 8.16
CA VAL A 126 1.82 6.90 8.23
C VAL A 126 1.36 6.44 9.60
N LEU A 127 0.88 7.36 10.43
CA LEU A 127 0.31 7.06 11.72
C LEU A 127 -1.08 6.43 11.55
N PHE A 128 -1.26 5.27 12.14
CA PHE A 128 -2.53 4.58 12.13
C PHE A 128 -3.63 5.39 12.84
N ASN A 129 -4.82 5.43 12.25
CA ASN A 129 -5.97 6.19 12.73
C ASN A 129 -7.27 5.41 12.51
N PHE A 130 -7.49 4.37 13.31
CA PHE A 130 -8.68 3.55 13.28
C PHE A 130 -9.04 3.08 14.71
N PRO A 131 -10.32 3.01 15.09
CA PRO A 131 -11.50 3.50 14.37
C PRO A 131 -11.48 5.02 14.15
N PRO A 132 -12.25 5.53 13.15
CA PRO A 132 -12.22 6.94 12.75
C PRO A 132 -12.88 7.82 13.83
N ASN A 133 -12.14 8.17 14.85
CA ASN A 133 -12.54 9.15 15.85
C ASN A 133 -11.34 10.02 16.27
N ALA A 134 -11.61 11.25 16.71
CA ALA A 134 -10.58 12.24 17.00
C ALA A 134 -9.58 11.84 18.11
N GLY A 135 -9.89 10.83 18.91
CA GLY A 135 -9.04 10.35 20.00
C GLY A 135 -8.11 9.20 19.62
N SER A 136 -8.25 8.64 18.40
CA SER A 136 -7.54 7.41 18.02
C SER A 136 -6.21 7.64 17.30
N THR A 137 -5.94 8.87 16.85
CA THR A 137 -4.71 9.18 16.10
C THR A 137 -3.47 8.95 16.95
N GLY A 138 -2.60 8.08 16.46
CA GLY A 138 -1.37 7.74 17.15
C GLY A 138 -1.57 6.91 18.42
N THR A 139 -2.69 6.20 18.55
CA THR A 139 -2.88 5.20 19.60
C THR A 139 -2.50 3.82 19.08
N ALA A 140 -1.72 3.11 19.86
CA ALA A 140 -1.41 1.71 19.59
C ALA A 140 -1.27 0.98 20.93
N ALA A 141 -1.78 -0.25 21.01
CA ALA A 141 -1.70 -1.03 22.22
C ALA A 141 -0.23 -1.25 22.62
N PHE A 142 0.10 -0.88 23.86
CA PHE A 142 1.44 -1.06 24.44
C PHE A 142 2.59 -0.31 23.75
N LEU A 143 2.30 0.64 22.86
CA LEU A 143 3.28 1.46 22.18
C LEU A 143 3.10 2.94 22.54
N SER A 144 4.14 3.59 23.06
CA SER A 144 4.22 5.05 23.15
C SER A 144 4.55 5.62 21.77
N VAL A 145 3.51 5.87 20.96
CA VAL A 145 3.66 6.13 19.52
C VAL A 145 4.53 7.34 19.25
N PHE A 146 4.27 8.49 19.86
CA PHE A 146 5.05 9.71 19.59
C PHE A 146 6.48 9.65 20.13
N GLU A 147 6.71 8.99 21.27
CA GLU A 147 8.06 8.78 21.78
C GLU A 147 8.85 7.84 20.87
N SER A 148 8.24 6.73 20.45
CA SER A 148 8.85 5.78 19.51
C SER A 148 9.12 6.43 18.16
N LEU A 149 8.20 7.26 17.68
CA LEU A 149 8.35 8.02 16.45
C LEU A 149 9.50 9.02 16.55
N TYR A 150 9.59 9.78 17.64
CA TYR A 150 10.69 10.72 17.87
C TYR A 150 12.04 10.00 17.87
N ASN A 151 12.14 8.88 18.57
CA ASN A 151 13.35 8.06 18.60
C ASN A 151 13.69 7.51 17.22
N THR A 152 12.69 7.14 16.41
CA THR A 152 12.87 6.72 15.02
C THR A 152 13.42 7.85 14.16
N LEU A 153 12.83 9.05 14.21
CA LEU A 153 13.31 10.22 13.49
C LEU A 153 14.74 10.59 13.88
N ALA A 154 15.05 10.56 15.19
CA ALA A 154 16.41 10.80 15.68
C ALA A 154 17.40 9.74 15.20
N ALA A 155 16.99 8.48 15.14
CA ALA A 155 17.82 7.40 14.59
C ALA A 155 18.05 7.57 13.08
N MET A 156 17.03 7.94 12.32
CA MET A 156 17.13 8.26 10.89
C MET A 156 18.11 9.41 10.65
N GLN A 157 18.02 10.50 11.43
CA GLN A 157 18.93 11.62 11.33
C GLN A 157 20.39 11.17 11.56
N ARG A 158 20.64 10.39 12.64
CA ARG A 158 21.96 9.81 12.90
C ARG A 158 22.45 8.88 11.79
N ALA A 159 21.55 8.20 11.11
CA ALA A 159 21.85 7.32 9.99
C ALA A 159 22.10 8.08 8.67
N GLY A 160 22.01 9.42 8.64
CA GLY A 160 22.31 10.24 7.48
C GLY A 160 21.10 10.57 6.59
N TYR A 161 19.88 10.34 7.07
CA TYR A 161 18.69 10.87 6.40
C TYR A 161 18.53 12.36 6.70
N THR A 162 17.95 13.11 5.76
CA THR A 162 17.61 14.53 5.98
C THR A 162 16.35 14.62 6.81
N VAL A 163 16.53 14.80 8.12
CA VAL A 163 15.46 14.95 9.10
C VAL A 163 15.64 16.26 9.86
N GLU A 164 14.59 17.09 9.85
CA GLU A 164 14.47 18.25 10.72
C GLU A 164 13.82 17.79 12.02
N LEU A 165 14.64 17.36 12.98
CA LEU A 165 14.16 16.79 14.24
C LEU A 165 13.56 17.90 15.12
N PRO A 166 12.30 17.78 15.59
CA PRO A 166 11.73 18.70 16.59
C PRO A 166 12.51 18.68 17.92
N ASP A 167 12.37 19.73 18.71
CA ASP A 167 13.10 19.88 19.99
C ASP A 167 12.84 18.74 20.96
N ASP A 168 11.58 18.27 21.01
CA ASP A 168 11.15 17.17 21.89
C ASP A 168 9.90 16.44 21.32
N VAL A 169 9.44 15.43 22.07
CA VAL A 169 8.27 14.60 21.72
C VAL A 169 6.98 15.45 21.67
N ASP A 170 6.83 16.44 22.54
CA ASP A 170 5.65 17.29 22.56
C ASP A 170 5.64 18.27 21.39
N ALA A 171 6.79 18.79 20.98
CA ALA A 171 6.95 19.58 19.77
C ALA A 171 6.57 18.77 18.53
N LEU A 172 7.04 17.52 18.43
CA LEU A 172 6.66 16.59 17.35
C LEU A 172 5.14 16.37 17.35
N ARG A 173 4.56 16.01 18.49
CA ARG A 173 3.11 15.79 18.61
C ARG A 173 2.30 17.02 18.22
N ASN A 174 2.70 18.20 18.68
CA ASN A 174 2.02 19.45 18.38
C ASN A 174 2.12 19.80 16.89
N ALA A 175 3.28 19.59 16.26
CA ALA A 175 3.45 19.82 14.82
C ALA A 175 2.53 18.92 13.98
N VAL A 176 2.37 17.67 14.36
CA VAL A 176 1.55 16.70 13.61
C VAL A 176 0.06 16.89 13.90
N LEU A 177 -0.33 17.08 15.17
CA LEU A 177 -1.75 17.06 15.56
C LEU A 177 -2.38 18.44 15.67
N LYS A 178 -1.64 19.47 16.05
CA LYS A 178 -2.20 20.81 16.25
C LYS A 178 -1.92 21.71 15.04
N GLY A 179 -0.72 22.23 14.93
CA GLY A 179 -0.35 23.10 13.81
C GLY A 179 -1.43 24.10 13.40
N ASN A 180 -1.96 23.94 12.19
CA ASN A 180 -3.06 24.75 11.64
C ASN A 180 -4.44 24.04 11.71
N ALA A 181 -4.57 22.96 12.48
CA ALA A 181 -5.79 22.15 12.56
C ALA A 181 -7.05 22.97 12.85
N ASP A 182 -7.00 23.88 13.82
CA ASP A 182 -8.13 24.73 14.20
C ASP A 182 -8.57 25.66 13.05
N HIS A 183 -7.63 26.15 12.25
CA HIS A 183 -7.92 27.00 11.10
C HIS A 183 -8.78 26.29 10.04
N TYR A 184 -8.57 24.97 9.88
CA TYR A 184 -9.30 24.15 8.92
C TYR A 184 -10.46 23.35 9.53
N GLY A 185 -10.65 23.40 10.84
CA GLY A 185 -11.57 22.48 11.53
C GLY A 185 -11.21 21.01 11.32
N ALA A 186 -9.91 20.72 11.16
CA ALA A 186 -9.41 19.39 10.89
C ALA A 186 -8.94 18.69 12.19
N PRO A 187 -8.92 17.35 12.24
CA PRO A 187 -8.49 16.62 13.43
C PRO A 187 -6.97 16.62 13.65
N ALA A 188 -6.19 17.11 12.69
CA ALA A 188 -4.75 17.23 12.76
C ALA A 188 -4.24 18.33 11.80
N ASN A 189 -2.94 18.65 11.91
CA ASN A 189 -2.32 19.65 11.03
C ASN A 189 -2.48 19.30 9.55
N VAL A 190 -2.86 20.25 8.73
CA VAL A 190 -3.01 20.11 7.28
C VAL A 190 -1.71 20.51 6.60
N PHE A 191 -0.98 19.55 6.04
CA PHE A 191 0.29 19.82 5.37
C PHE A 191 0.14 20.04 3.86
N ALA A 192 -0.93 19.49 3.26
CA ALA A 192 -1.21 19.66 1.84
C ALA A 192 -2.72 19.61 1.56
N LYS A 193 -3.12 20.11 0.39
CA LYS A 193 -4.48 20.08 -0.11
C LYS A 193 -4.50 19.56 -1.54
N VAL A 194 -5.50 18.75 -1.86
CA VAL A 194 -5.79 18.30 -3.22
C VAL A 194 -7.16 18.84 -3.60
N SER A 195 -7.25 19.66 -4.66
CA SER A 195 -8.54 20.18 -5.09
C SER A 195 -9.45 19.06 -5.62
N ALA A 196 -10.77 19.24 -5.48
CA ALA A 196 -11.73 18.28 -6.02
C ALA A 196 -11.52 18.06 -7.53
N ASP A 197 -11.27 19.12 -8.29
CA ASP A 197 -11.03 19.05 -9.73
C ASP A 197 -9.76 18.27 -10.07
N GLU A 198 -8.70 18.46 -9.29
CA GLU A 198 -7.45 17.70 -9.46
C GLU A 198 -7.68 16.22 -9.14
N HIS A 199 -8.37 15.95 -8.04
CA HIS A 199 -8.71 14.58 -7.64
C HIS A 199 -9.51 13.86 -8.73
N VAL A 200 -10.57 14.49 -9.23
CA VAL A 200 -11.42 13.94 -10.31
C VAL A 200 -10.59 13.61 -11.57
N ARG A 201 -9.68 14.51 -11.96
CA ARG A 201 -8.86 14.29 -13.16
C ARG A 201 -7.84 13.16 -13.01
N ARG A 202 -7.32 12.95 -11.82
CA ARG A 202 -6.21 11.98 -11.55
C ARG A 202 -6.70 10.64 -11.03
N GLU A 203 -7.95 10.55 -10.52
CA GLU A 203 -8.44 9.34 -9.88
C GLU A 203 -8.94 8.32 -10.90
N THR A 204 -8.21 7.25 -11.05
CA THR A 204 -8.55 6.16 -11.98
C THR A 204 -9.81 5.41 -11.57
N TRP A 205 -10.06 5.32 -10.26
CA TRP A 205 -11.14 4.54 -9.67
C TRP A 205 -12.30 5.39 -9.18
N LEU A 206 -12.40 6.62 -9.68
CA LEU A 206 -13.36 7.63 -9.24
C LEU A 206 -14.80 7.09 -9.18
N ARG A 207 -15.24 6.36 -10.20
CA ARG A 207 -16.62 5.84 -10.27
C ARG A 207 -16.95 4.89 -9.12
N GLU A 208 -16.01 4.03 -8.73
CA GLU A 208 -16.20 3.10 -7.61
C GLU A 208 -16.26 3.86 -6.28
N ILE A 209 -15.41 4.86 -6.11
CA ILE A 209 -15.38 5.73 -4.93
C ILE A 209 -16.67 6.55 -4.83
N GLU A 210 -17.09 7.21 -5.92
CA GLU A 210 -18.31 8.02 -5.95
C GLU A 210 -19.59 7.22 -5.73
N ALA A 211 -19.63 5.98 -6.22
CA ALA A 211 -20.77 5.09 -6.01
C ALA A 211 -21.06 4.85 -4.53
N GLN A 212 -20.05 4.89 -3.69
CA GLN A 212 -20.18 4.66 -2.23
C GLN A 212 -20.18 5.96 -1.43
N TRP A 213 -19.35 6.93 -1.79
CA TRP A 213 -19.10 8.13 -0.97
C TRP A 213 -19.67 9.43 -1.56
N GLY A 214 -20.36 9.32 -2.71
CA GLY A 214 -20.87 10.50 -3.45
C GLY A 214 -19.75 11.25 -4.18
N PRO A 215 -20.09 12.40 -4.81
CA PRO A 215 -19.13 13.14 -5.63
C PRO A 215 -17.98 13.72 -4.82
N ALA A 216 -16.82 13.88 -5.47
CA ALA A 216 -15.64 14.52 -4.90
C ALA A 216 -15.93 15.97 -4.44
N PRO A 217 -15.29 16.43 -3.38
CA PRO A 217 -14.25 15.81 -2.56
C PRO A 217 -14.77 14.86 -1.48
N GLY A 218 -16.06 14.53 -1.44
CA GLY A 218 -16.69 13.72 -0.41
C GLY A 218 -17.00 14.53 0.86
N ARG A 219 -17.24 13.80 1.97
CA ARG A 219 -17.62 14.40 3.27
C ARG A 219 -16.49 14.32 4.31
N HIS A 220 -15.49 13.50 4.08
CA HIS A 220 -14.41 13.26 5.05
C HIS A 220 -13.16 14.04 4.69
N GLN A 221 -12.55 14.69 5.68
CA GLN A 221 -11.30 15.45 5.56
C GLN A 221 -11.33 16.46 4.38
N THR A 222 -12.34 17.31 4.36
CA THR A 222 -12.54 18.29 3.30
C THR A 222 -12.94 19.65 3.85
N ASP A 223 -12.58 20.72 3.13
CA ASP A 223 -13.08 22.08 3.34
C ASP A 223 -14.25 22.42 2.35
N GLY A 224 -14.81 21.40 1.66
CA GLY A 224 -15.87 21.53 0.67
C GLY A 224 -15.36 21.78 -0.76
N ARG A 225 -14.08 22.13 -0.94
CA ARG A 225 -13.42 22.31 -2.25
C ARG A 225 -12.19 21.45 -2.41
N ASN A 226 -11.51 21.19 -1.31
CA ASN A 226 -10.26 20.47 -1.28
C ASN A 226 -10.35 19.30 -0.32
N ILE A 227 -9.62 18.23 -0.64
CA ILE A 227 -9.30 17.15 0.27
C ILE A 227 -8.11 17.62 1.10
N LEU A 228 -8.18 17.45 2.42
CA LEU A 228 -7.16 17.88 3.36
C LEU A 228 -6.24 16.68 3.69
N LEU A 229 -4.94 16.81 3.47
CA LEU A 229 -3.95 15.81 3.82
C LEU A 229 -3.30 16.19 5.15
N LEU A 230 -3.36 15.27 6.12
CA LEU A 230 -3.02 15.55 7.51
C LEU A 230 -1.65 15.02 7.90
N GLY A 231 -0.91 15.83 8.66
CA GLY A 231 0.43 15.49 9.12
C GLY A 231 1.38 16.68 9.12
N ALA A 232 2.68 16.42 9.13
CA ALA A 232 3.72 17.43 9.06
C ALA A 232 4.98 16.87 8.36
N THR A 233 5.75 17.75 7.72
CA THR A 233 7.03 17.40 7.09
C THR A 233 8.19 17.77 8.00
N PHE A 234 9.21 16.91 8.04
CA PHE A 234 10.44 17.07 8.81
C PHE A 234 11.63 16.81 7.88
N GLY A 235 12.00 17.80 7.10
CA GLY A 235 12.97 17.63 6.00
C GLY A 235 12.41 16.71 4.90
N ASN A 236 13.11 15.61 4.63
CA ASN A 236 12.67 14.61 3.64
C ASN A 236 11.76 13.51 4.24
N VAL A 237 11.34 13.67 5.49
CA VAL A 237 10.41 12.74 6.14
C VAL A 237 9.04 13.41 6.30
N LEU A 238 8.02 12.78 5.75
CA LEU A 238 6.62 13.14 5.96
C LEU A 238 6.04 12.25 7.06
N VAL A 239 5.62 12.84 8.16
CA VAL A 239 4.81 12.16 9.17
C VAL A 239 3.36 12.53 8.93
N SER A 240 2.57 11.57 8.50
CA SER A 240 1.17 11.78 8.11
C SER A 240 0.21 11.01 9.01
N VAL A 241 -0.99 11.54 9.15
CA VAL A 241 -2.10 10.86 9.81
C VAL A 241 -2.91 10.18 8.71
N GLN A 242 -3.10 8.88 8.85
CA GLN A 242 -3.88 8.11 7.89
C GLN A 242 -5.31 8.65 7.81
N PRO A 243 -5.82 8.91 6.60
CA PRO A 243 -7.22 9.31 6.44
C PRO A 243 -8.19 8.28 7.01
N ALA A 244 -9.33 8.74 7.47
CA ALA A 244 -10.37 7.89 8.01
C ALA A 244 -10.82 6.87 6.95
N MET A 245 -10.91 5.63 7.37
CA MET A 245 -11.48 4.52 6.60
C MET A 245 -12.65 3.93 7.36
N GLY A 246 -13.57 3.29 6.64
CA GLY A 246 -14.75 2.72 7.26
C GLY A 246 -15.87 3.74 7.46
N ILE A 247 -16.96 3.27 8.03
CA ILE A 247 -18.16 4.06 8.33
C ILE A 247 -18.11 4.42 9.82
N GLU A 248 -18.24 5.69 10.12
CA GLU A 248 -18.36 6.17 11.51
C GLU A 248 -19.53 5.47 12.19
N GLY A 249 -19.29 4.91 13.38
CA GLY A 249 -20.28 4.13 14.14
C GLY A 249 -20.37 2.65 13.76
N ASP A 250 -19.83 2.22 12.61
CA ASP A 250 -19.73 0.81 12.22
C ASP A 250 -18.37 0.49 11.58
N PRO A 251 -17.28 0.59 12.33
CA PRO A 251 -15.95 0.38 11.81
C PRO A 251 -15.71 -1.08 11.35
N MET A 252 -16.42 -2.05 11.94
CA MET A 252 -16.25 -3.46 11.61
C MET A 252 -16.87 -3.85 10.27
N ARG A 253 -17.78 -3.04 9.73
CA ARG A 253 -18.40 -3.30 8.42
C ARG A 253 -17.35 -3.40 7.31
N LEU A 254 -16.27 -2.65 7.41
CA LEU A 254 -15.15 -2.69 6.46
C LEU A 254 -14.57 -4.11 6.27
N LEU A 255 -14.54 -4.92 7.32
CA LEU A 255 -13.98 -6.28 7.27
C LEU A 255 -14.88 -7.29 6.53
N PHE A 256 -16.16 -6.98 6.38
CA PHE A 256 -17.16 -7.91 5.84
C PHE A 256 -17.77 -7.43 4.51
N ASP A 257 -17.65 -6.16 4.18
CA ASP A 257 -18.22 -5.58 2.97
C ASP A 257 -17.21 -5.64 1.81
N LYS A 258 -17.34 -6.65 0.98
CA LYS A 258 -16.47 -6.87 -0.19
C LYS A 258 -16.59 -5.78 -1.27
N GLY A 259 -17.70 -5.05 -1.29
CA GLY A 259 -17.95 -3.95 -2.22
C GLY A 259 -17.44 -2.60 -1.72
N PHE A 260 -16.75 -2.57 -0.58
CA PHE A 260 -16.28 -1.33 0.02
C PHE A 260 -15.17 -0.67 -0.80
N ALA A 261 -15.33 0.62 -1.08
CA ALA A 261 -14.29 1.45 -1.69
C ALA A 261 -13.68 2.40 -0.63
N PRO A 262 -12.40 2.79 -0.75
CA PRO A 262 -11.81 3.81 0.11
C PRO A 262 -12.52 5.15 -0.07
N THR A 263 -12.43 6.03 0.93
CA THR A 263 -12.90 7.41 0.80
C THR A 263 -12.07 8.19 -0.22
N HIS A 264 -12.59 9.31 -0.74
CA HIS A 264 -11.81 10.22 -1.58
C HIS A 264 -10.51 10.66 -0.92
N ALA A 265 -10.56 10.97 0.38
CA ALA A 265 -9.38 11.37 1.15
C ALA A 265 -8.35 10.25 1.25
N PHE A 266 -8.79 9.01 1.44
CA PHE A 266 -7.90 7.85 1.54
C PHE A 266 -7.17 7.58 0.22
N SER A 267 -7.91 7.58 -0.90
CA SER A 267 -7.30 7.39 -2.23
C SER A 267 -6.37 8.54 -2.62
N ALA A 268 -6.81 9.79 -2.43
CA ALA A 268 -6.00 10.98 -2.71
C ALA A 268 -4.71 11.00 -1.89
N PHE A 269 -4.75 10.54 -0.64
CA PHE A 269 -3.60 10.45 0.25
C PHE A 269 -2.51 9.50 -0.30
N TYR A 270 -2.85 8.25 -0.61
CA TYR A 270 -1.87 7.30 -1.14
C TYR A 270 -1.35 7.73 -2.52
N ARG A 271 -2.21 8.31 -3.37
CA ARG A 271 -1.75 8.90 -4.62
C ARG A 271 -0.75 10.04 -4.38
N TYR A 272 -1.00 10.93 -3.42
CA TYR A 272 -0.08 11.99 -3.06
C TYR A 272 1.29 11.43 -2.61
N LEU A 273 1.30 10.39 -1.79
CA LEU A 273 2.56 9.75 -1.36
C LEU A 273 3.39 9.26 -2.55
N ARG A 274 2.75 8.66 -3.55
CA ARG A 274 3.39 8.10 -4.74
C ARG A 274 3.84 9.17 -5.75
N GLU A 275 2.94 10.06 -6.09
CA GLU A 275 3.08 10.91 -7.28
C GLU A 275 3.58 12.33 -6.96
N ASP A 276 3.17 12.90 -5.82
CA ASP A 276 3.49 14.27 -5.45
C ASP A 276 4.66 14.33 -4.46
N PHE A 277 4.57 13.64 -3.35
CA PHE A 277 5.68 13.50 -2.40
C PHE A 277 6.80 12.63 -2.99
N LYS A 278 6.45 11.63 -3.78
CA LYS A 278 7.35 10.65 -4.41
C LYS A 278 8.15 9.91 -3.37
N ALA A 279 7.45 9.27 -2.46
CA ALA A 279 8.08 8.47 -1.40
C ALA A 279 8.94 7.35 -2.01
N ASP A 280 10.14 7.18 -1.47
CA ASP A 280 11.00 6.03 -1.73
C ASP A 280 10.63 4.84 -0.86
N ALA A 281 10.05 5.11 0.32
CA ALA A 281 9.53 4.12 1.24
C ALA A 281 8.34 4.67 2.03
N VAL A 282 7.40 3.80 2.35
CA VAL A 282 6.25 4.08 3.24
C VAL A 282 6.34 3.15 4.44
N LEU A 283 6.31 3.74 5.63
CA LEU A 283 6.28 3.03 6.91
C LEU A 283 4.92 3.27 7.58
N HIS A 284 4.07 2.26 7.66
CA HIS A 284 2.91 2.31 8.52
C HIS A 284 3.35 2.15 9.98
N PHE A 285 3.07 3.17 10.80
CA PHE A 285 3.57 3.27 12.17
C PHE A 285 2.44 3.12 13.17
N GLY A 286 2.45 1.99 13.87
CA GLY A 286 1.44 1.60 14.83
C GLY A 286 1.48 0.11 15.12
N THR A 287 0.41 -0.45 15.64
CA THR A 287 0.29 -1.89 15.91
C THR A 287 0.20 -2.70 14.60
N HIS A 288 -0.44 -2.14 13.60
CA HIS A 288 -0.61 -2.70 12.25
C HIS A 288 -0.92 -1.56 11.27
N GLY A 289 -0.99 -1.85 9.98
CA GLY A 289 -1.42 -0.90 8.95
C GLY A 289 -2.93 -0.88 8.77
N ALA A 290 -3.39 -0.27 7.68
CA ALA A 290 -4.80 -0.23 7.33
C ALA A 290 -5.12 -0.78 5.93
N LEU A 291 -4.11 -0.96 5.09
CA LEU A 291 -4.31 -1.49 3.74
C LEU A 291 -4.87 -2.91 3.76
N GLU A 292 -4.50 -3.71 4.75
CA GLU A 292 -4.99 -5.08 4.96
C GLU A 292 -6.49 -5.16 5.24
N PHE A 293 -7.13 -4.05 5.63
CA PHE A 293 -8.58 -3.99 5.81
C PHE A 293 -9.34 -3.61 4.53
N MET A 294 -8.64 -3.20 3.48
CA MET A 294 -9.26 -2.84 2.22
C MET A 294 -9.66 -4.08 1.43
N PRO A 295 -10.80 -4.05 0.72
CA PRO A 295 -11.26 -5.18 -0.07
C PRO A 295 -10.27 -5.62 -1.14
N GLY A 296 -10.10 -6.92 -1.23
CA GLY A 296 -9.20 -7.55 -2.19
C GLY A 296 -9.11 -9.05 -1.95
N LYS A 297 -8.27 -9.71 -2.74
CA LYS A 297 -7.96 -11.11 -2.56
C LYS A 297 -7.19 -11.34 -1.26
N GLN A 298 -7.45 -12.45 -0.60
CA GLN A 298 -6.76 -12.81 0.65
C GLN A 298 -5.26 -13.09 0.43
N ALA A 299 -4.92 -13.69 -0.71
CA ALA A 299 -3.55 -13.94 -1.12
C ALA A 299 -3.42 -13.83 -2.65
N GLY A 300 -2.25 -13.40 -3.14
CA GLY A 300 -2.01 -13.22 -4.57
C GLY A 300 -2.88 -12.11 -5.14
N MET A 301 -2.72 -10.90 -4.63
CA MET A 301 -3.45 -9.71 -5.08
C MET A 301 -3.28 -9.44 -6.58
N SER A 302 -4.31 -8.85 -7.16
CA SER A 302 -4.34 -8.39 -8.55
C SER A 302 -4.64 -6.90 -8.61
N GLY A 303 -4.57 -6.31 -9.79
CA GLY A 303 -4.92 -4.91 -10.01
C GLY A 303 -6.39 -4.55 -9.73
N ALA A 304 -7.25 -5.52 -9.39
CA ALA A 304 -8.59 -5.27 -8.88
C ALA A 304 -8.64 -5.01 -7.37
N CYS A 305 -7.60 -5.38 -6.62
CA CYS A 305 -7.56 -5.26 -5.16
C CYS A 305 -7.23 -3.84 -4.72
N TRP A 306 -7.99 -3.28 -3.79
CA TRP A 306 -7.75 -1.94 -3.29
C TRP A 306 -6.37 -1.73 -2.66
N PRO A 307 -5.82 -2.66 -1.84
CA PRO A 307 -4.46 -2.49 -1.34
C PRO A 307 -3.43 -2.33 -2.44
N ASP A 308 -3.53 -3.12 -3.51
CA ASP A 308 -2.61 -3.06 -4.66
C ASP A 308 -2.79 -1.75 -5.46
N ARG A 309 -4.03 -1.29 -5.66
CA ARG A 309 -4.34 -0.01 -6.34
C ARG A 309 -3.80 1.20 -5.57
N LEU A 310 -3.87 1.17 -4.23
CA LEU A 310 -3.47 2.27 -3.38
C LEU A 310 -1.94 2.38 -3.28
N ILE A 311 -1.25 1.25 -3.01
CA ILE A 311 0.20 1.25 -2.84
C ILE A 311 0.94 1.20 -4.19
N ALA A 312 0.37 0.56 -5.20
CA ALA A 312 0.90 0.39 -6.55
C ALA A 312 2.37 -0.06 -6.58
N ASP A 313 3.28 0.81 -7.00
CA ASP A 313 4.71 0.54 -7.15
C ASP A 313 5.57 0.83 -5.91
N LEU A 314 4.96 1.29 -4.80
CA LEU A 314 5.63 1.52 -3.53
C LEU A 314 5.87 0.22 -2.75
#